data_a40f5247b654cdc9d405ba1e939b4a40
#
_entry.id   a40f5247b654cdc9d405ba1e939b4a40
#
_cell.length_a   1.000
_cell.length_b   1.000
_cell.length_c   1.000
_cell.angle_alpha   90.00
_cell.angle_beta   90.00
_cell.angle_gamma   90.00
#
_symmetry.space_group_name_H-M   'P 1'
#
loop_
_entity.id
_entity.type
_entity.pdbx_description
1 polymer ?
#
loop_
_entity_poly.entity_id
_entity_poly.type
_entity_poly.pdbx_seq_one_letter_code
_entity_poly.pdbx_strand_id
1 'polypeptide(L)'
;LRVYDSVGETGSFLGSGYFRTYNQFGKMTTYLGNGRDGGGYLRTNNKFETETSFLGTNNSNEGLINLNDKFGQSFWIRLNKGD
;
A
#
# COMPACT_ATOMS: atom_id res chain seq x y z
N LEU A 1 -15.57 1.78 -8.60
CA LEU A 1 -15.58 0.57 -9.44
C LEU A 1 -15.04 -0.61 -8.68
N ARG A 2 -15.75 -1.71 -8.70
CA ARG A 2 -15.34 -2.96 -8.07
C ARG A 2 -15.24 -4.03 -9.14
N VAL A 3 -14.17 -4.84 -9.05
CA VAL A 3 -14.00 -6.00 -9.91
C VAL A 3 -13.86 -7.23 -9.01
N TYR A 4 -14.67 -8.25 -9.30
CA TYR A 4 -14.70 -9.48 -8.50
C TYR A 4 -13.96 -10.60 -9.23
N ASP A 5 -13.38 -11.53 -8.49
CA ASP A 5 -12.77 -12.71 -9.05
C ASP A 5 -13.83 -13.76 -9.41
N SER A 6 -13.38 -14.94 -9.85
CA SER A 6 -14.27 -15.99 -10.34
C SER A 6 -15.15 -16.61 -9.25
N VAL A 7 -14.86 -16.39 -7.97
CA VAL A 7 -15.67 -16.92 -6.85
C VAL A 7 -16.49 -15.81 -6.17
N GLY A 8 -16.53 -14.61 -6.76
CA GLY A 8 -17.34 -13.52 -6.23
C GLY A 8 -16.64 -12.64 -5.20
N GLU A 9 -15.39 -12.88 -4.90
CA GLU A 9 -14.61 -12.02 -4.01
C GLU A 9 -14.24 -10.73 -4.71
N THR A 10 -14.14 -9.61 -3.96
CA THR A 10 -13.71 -8.34 -4.55
C THR A 10 -12.23 -8.41 -4.86
N GLY A 11 -11.87 -8.36 -6.17
CA GLY A 11 -10.48 -8.36 -6.59
C GLY A 11 -9.84 -6.99 -6.57
N SER A 12 -10.61 -5.95 -6.94
CA SER A 12 -10.11 -4.58 -6.90
C SER A 12 -11.23 -3.61 -6.60
N PHE A 13 -10.85 -2.45 -6.11
CA PHE A 13 -11.80 -1.39 -5.76
C PHE A 13 -11.18 -0.05 -6.08
N LEU A 14 -11.90 0.77 -6.86
CA LEU A 14 -11.50 2.15 -7.14
C LEU A 14 -12.47 3.06 -6.41
N GLY A 15 -11.96 3.74 -5.39
CA GLY A 15 -12.72 4.69 -4.60
C GLY A 15 -12.35 6.12 -4.93
N SER A 16 -12.85 7.05 -4.13
CA SER A 16 -12.50 8.46 -4.27
C SER A 16 -11.10 8.69 -3.70
N GLY A 17 -10.12 8.87 -4.58
CA GLY A 17 -8.75 9.17 -4.18
C GLY A 17 -7.90 7.96 -3.85
N TYR A 18 -8.37 6.73 -4.14
CA TYR A 18 -7.56 5.55 -3.87
C TYR A 18 -7.96 4.36 -4.73
N PHE A 19 -7.04 3.40 -4.82
CA PHE A 19 -7.25 2.12 -5.50
C PHE A 19 -6.70 1.00 -4.63
N ARG A 20 -7.46 -0.12 -4.51
CA ARG A 20 -7.05 -1.27 -3.71
C ARG A 20 -7.19 -2.56 -4.50
N THR A 21 -6.35 -3.55 -4.18
CA THR A 21 -6.52 -4.90 -4.68
C THR A 21 -6.60 -5.87 -3.50
N TYR A 22 -7.30 -6.98 -3.72
CA TYR A 22 -7.53 -8.02 -2.72
C TYR A 22 -7.19 -9.37 -3.33
N ASN A 23 -6.62 -10.26 -2.53
CA ASN A 23 -6.31 -11.62 -2.99
C ASN A 23 -7.53 -12.53 -2.78
N GLN A 24 -7.37 -13.81 -3.15
CA GLN A 24 -8.45 -14.80 -3.05
C GLN A 24 -8.89 -15.09 -1.62
N PHE A 25 -8.14 -14.64 -0.61
CA PHE A 25 -8.51 -14.80 0.80
C PHE A 25 -9.20 -13.56 1.35
N GLY A 26 -9.51 -12.58 0.51
CA GLY A 26 -10.14 -11.33 0.95
C GLY A 26 -9.19 -10.36 1.64
N LYS A 27 -7.89 -10.60 1.57
CA LYS A 27 -6.88 -9.74 2.21
C LYS A 27 -6.44 -8.66 1.24
N MET A 28 -6.33 -7.42 1.75
CA MET A 28 -5.84 -6.31 0.91
C MET A 28 -4.35 -6.50 0.64
N THR A 29 -3.97 -6.45 -0.64
CA THR A 29 -2.58 -6.63 -1.06
C THR A 29 -1.94 -5.35 -1.58
N THR A 30 -2.72 -4.39 -2.04
CA THR A 30 -2.20 -3.14 -2.59
C THR A 30 -3.10 -1.98 -2.19
N TYR A 31 -2.49 -0.87 -1.85
CA TYR A 31 -3.19 0.41 -1.70
C TYR A 31 -2.38 1.46 -2.45
N LEU A 32 -3.05 2.23 -3.31
CA LEU A 32 -2.46 3.36 -4.03
C LEU A 32 -3.41 4.54 -3.87
N GLY A 33 -2.94 5.61 -3.26
CA GLY A 33 -3.83 6.75 -3.09
C GLY A 33 -3.34 7.75 -2.06
N ASN A 34 -4.27 8.51 -1.52
CA ASN A 34 -4.00 9.58 -0.58
C ASN A 34 -3.87 9.04 0.84
N GLY A 35 -2.92 9.59 1.59
CA GLY A 35 -2.81 9.37 3.02
C GLY A 35 -3.61 10.42 3.80
N ARG A 36 -3.62 10.29 5.12
CA ARG A 36 -4.36 11.18 6.00
C ARG A 36 -3.91 12.63 5.90
N ASP A 37 -2.63 12.84 5.68
CA ASP A 37 -2.04 14.18 5.64
C ASP A 37 -2.04 14.78 4.24
N GLY A 38 -2.69 14.13 3.29
CA GLY A 38 -2.82 14.63 1.92
C GLY A 38 -1.74 14.21 0.97
N GLY A 39 -0.70 13.54 1.44
CA GLY A 39 0.34 13.01 0.57
C GLY A 39 -0.07 11.68 -0.06
N GLY A 40 0.51 11.35 -1.20
CA GLY A 40 0.21 10.09 -1.89
C GLY A 40 1.18 8.98 -1.50
N TYR A 41 0.71 7.73 -1.59
CA TYR A 41 1.59 6.60 -1.34
C TYR A 41 1.09 5.33 -2.02
N LEU A 42 2.03 4.40 -2.21
CA LEU A 42 1.78 3.04 -2.64
C LEU A 42 2.25 2.10 -1.55
N ARG A 43 1.38 1.20 -1.15
CA ARG A 43 1.67 0.21 -0.14
C ARG A 43 1.38 -1.18 -0.69
N THR A 44 2.28 -2.13 -0.44
CA THR A 44 1.99 -3.53 -0.74
C THR A 44 2.01 -4.35 0.54
N ASN A 45 1.17 -5.37 0.57
CA ASN A 45 1.10 -6.32 1.67
C ASN A 45 1.34 -7.72 1.13
N ASN A 46 1.86 -8.61 1.97
CA ASN A 46 1.91 -10.03 1.60
C ASN A 46 0.53 -10.67 1.82
N LYS A 47 0.43 -11.97 1.57
CA LYS A 47 -0.86 -12.68 1.65
C LYS A 47 -1.46 -12.70 3.05
N PHE A 48 -0.70 -12.34 4.08
CA PHE A 48 -1.15 -12.27 5.46
C PHE A 48 -1.51 -10.85 5.90
N GLU A 49 -1.55 -9.89 4.95
CA GLU A 49 -1.77 -8.47 5.20
C GLU A 49 -0.65 -7.78 5.98
N THR A 50 0.52 -8.37 6.02
CA THR A 50 1.69 -7.70 6.59
C THR A 50 2.28 -6.77 5.55
N GLU A 51 2.52 -5.52 5.92
CA GLU A 51 3.07 -4.53 4.99
C GLU A 51 4.49 -4.91 4.59
N THR A 52 4.75 -4.99 3.28
CA THR A 52 6.06 -5.36 2.74
C THR A 52 6.76 -4.20 2.06
N SER A 53 6.03 -3.21 1.57
CA SER A 53 6.66 -2.04 0.98
C SER A 53 5.79 -0.81 1.17
N PHE A 54 6.44 0.34 1.22
CA PHE A 54 5.83 1.65 1.22
C PHE A 54 6.66 2.56 0.33
N LEU A 55 6.01 3.24 -0.60
CA LEU A 55 6.62 4.25 -1.45
C LEU A 55 5.71 5.45 -1.45
N GLY A 56 6.17 6.58 -0.91
CA GLY A 56 5.29 7.73 -0.87
C GLY A 56 5.85 8.91 -0.12
N THR A 57 4.95 9.70 0.40
CA THR A 57 5.25 10.95 1.09
C THR A 57 5.04 10.77 2.59
N ASN A 58 6.02 11.14 3.39
CA ASN A 58 5.92 11.05 4.85
C ASN A 58 5.27 12.32 5.43
N ASN A 59 5.16 12.37 6.76
CA ASN A 59 4.52 13.49 7.44
C ASN A 59 5.27 14.82 7.29
N SER A 60 6.52 14.75 6.87
CA SER A 60 7.35 15.95 6.63
C SER A 60 7.31 16.40 5.17
N ASN A 61 6.41 15.83 4.36
CA ASN A 61 6.26 16.12 2.94
C ASN A 61 7.46 15.70 2.10
N GLU A 62 8.20 14.71 2.56
CA GLU A 62 9.37 14.19 1.87
C GLU A 62 9.12 12.78 1.36
N GLY A 63 9.83 12.40 0.31
CA GLY A 63 9.71 11.06 -0.24
C GLY A 63 10.35 10.01 0.65
N LEU A 64 9.75 8.81 0.66
CA LEU A 64 10.18 7.71 1.51
C LEU A 64 9.95 6.39 0.76
N ILE A 65 10.96 5.52 0.78
CA ILE A 65 10.82 4.13 0.35
C ILE A 65 11.21 3.25 1.53
N ASN A 66 10.36 2.32 1.87
CA ASN A 66 10.62 1.36 2.95
C ASN A 66 10.27 -0.04 2.48
N LEU A 67 11.20 -0.98 2.68
CA LEU A 67 10.99 -2.39 2.38
C LEU A 67 11.09 -3.18 3.68
N ASN A 68 10.14 -4.07 3.89
CA ASN A 68 10.04 -4.89 5.10
C ASN A 68 10.20 -6.37 4.74
N ASP A 69 10.62 -7.15 5.74
CA ASP A 69 10.61 -8.59 5.59
C ASP A 69 9.17 -9.13 5.73
N LYS A 70 9.02 -10.45 5.68
CA LYS A 70 7.69 -11.08 5.74
C LYS A 70 6.99 -10.90 7.09
N PHE A 71 7.70 -10.47 8.10
CA PHE A 71 7.14 -10.21 9.44
C PHE A 71 6.83 -8.74 9.68
N GLY A 72 7.07 -7.89 8.67
CA GLY A 72 6.81 -6.47 8.80
C GLY A 72 7.95 -5.65 9.38
N GLN A 73 9.12 -6.27 9.59
CA GLN A 73 10.29 -5.56 10.10
C GLN A 73 11.03 -4.90 8.95
N SER A 74 11.36 -3.62 9.11
CA SER A 74 12.07 -2.87 8.08
C SER A 74 13.48 -3.41 7.92
N PHE A 75 13.87 -3.76 6.69
CA PHE A 75 15.24 -4.17 6.40
C PHE A 75 15.92 -3.24 5.40
N TRP A 76 15.19 -2.31 4.80
CA TRP A 76 15.76 -1.30 3.92
C TRP A 76 14.84 -0.10 3.91
N ILE A 77 15.38 1.07 4.18
CA ILE A 77 14.62 2.31 4.18
C ILE A 77 15.45 3.42 3.55
N ARG A 78 14.80 4.27 2.74
CA ARG A 78 15.45 5.41 2.12
C ARG A 78 14.53 6.60 2.26
N LEU A 79 15.05 7.65 2.86
CA LEU A 79 14.38 8.93 3.01
C LEU A 79 15.04 9.96 2.12
N ASN A 80 14.21 10.74 1.44
CA ASN A 80 14.71 11.95 0.80
C ASN A 80 14.61 13.07 1.84
N LYS A 81 15.76 13.50 2.36
CA LYS A 81 15.77 14.51 3.42
C LYS A 81 15.73 15.93 2.89
N GLY A 82 15.80 16.09 1.59
CA GLY A 82 15.94 17.41 1.00
C GLY A 82 17.21 18.08 1.46
N ASP A 83 17.46 19.26 1.04
CA ASP A 83 18.63 20.03 1.46
C ASP A 83 18.24 21.37 2.07
#